data_6afe4606732de2173b1df1dae95ead46
#
_entry.id   6afe4606732de2173b1df1dae95ead46
#
_cell.length_a   1.000
_cell.length_b   1.000
_cell.length_c   1.000
_cell.angle_alpha   90.00
_cell.angle_beta   90.00
_cell.angle_gamma   90.00
#
_symmetry.space_group_name_H-M   'P 1'
#
loop_
_entity.id
_entity.type
_entity.pdbx_description
1 polymer ?
#
loop_
_entity_poly.entity_id
_entity_poly.type
_entity_poly.pdbx_seq_one_letter_code
_entity_poly.pdbx_strand_id
1 'polypeptide(L)'
;FKVRGAIIISILVITGIATALGLNEFKGVVGQVPSIAPTFMQMDFEGLFTASMLGVIFVFFIVDLFDSTGTLVGESHRAGLLQDGKLPRLKKALFADSTAIVAGAALGTSSTTPYIESASGVAAGGRTGLTAVVVALLFIGCLFLAPLAQSVPGFATAPALLFIGVLMIQGITHIDWEDITEAVPAFLTIVFMPFTYSIADGIAMGFISYAFIKL
;
A
#
# COMPACT_ATOMS: atom_id res chain seq x y z
N PHE A 1 -0.65 26.21 -0.37
CA PHE A 1 -2.03 26.35 0.12
C PHE A 1 -2.31 25.18 1.09
N LYS A 2 -2.57 25.46 2.37
CA LYS A 2 -2.92 24.44 3.37
C LYS A 2 -4.42 24.12 3.32
N VAL A 3 -4.92 23.58 2.20
CA VAL A 3 -6.32 23.20 2.08
C VAL A 3 -6.48 21.78 2.65
N ARG A 4 -7.28 21.64 3.70
CA ARG A 4 -7.62 20.32 4.26
C ARG A 4 -8.42 19.53 3.23
N GLY A 5 -8.03 18.27 2.97
CA GLY A 5 -8.68 17.43 1.97
C GLY A 5 -8.34 17.77 0.52
N ALA A 6 -7.26 18.50 0.23
CA ALA A 6 -6.88 18.90 -1.13
C ALA A 6 -6.79 17.71 -2.09
N ILE A 7 -6.34 16.55 -1.63
CA ILE A 7 -6.22 15.34 -2.44
C ILE A 7 -7.60 14.88 -2.92
N ILE A 8 -8.56 14.73 -2.01
CA ILE A 8 -9.90 14.26 -2.38
C ILE A 8 -10.64 15.28 -3.24
N ILE A 9 -10.48 16.58 -2.95
CA ILE A 9 -11.06 17.66 -3.75
C ILE A 9 -10.49 17.62 -5.17
N SER A 10 -9.18 17.48 -5.34
CA SER A 10 -8.56 17.41 -6.66
C SER A 10 -9.02 16.19 -7.46
N ILE A 11 -9.13 15.02 -6.84
CA ILE A 11 -9.64 13.80 -7.49
C ILE A 11 -11.09 14.03 -7.97
N LEU A 12 -11.95 14.56 -7.11
CA LEU A 12 -13.35 14.81 -7.46
C LEU A 12 -13.50 15.87 -8.56
N VAL A 13 -12.72 16.95 -8.51
CA VAL A 13 -12.73 17.99 -9.56
C VAL A 13 -12.27 17.43 -10.89
N ILE A 14 -11.16 16.69 -10.92
CA ILE A 14 -10.64 16.07 -12.15
C ILE A 14 -11.66 15.06 -12.69
N THR A 15 -12.26 14.24 -11.83
CA THR A 15 -13.32 13.30 -12.22
C THR A 15 -14.52 14.02 -12.81
N GLY A 16 -14.97 15.12 -12.21
CA GLY A 16 -16.07 15.93 -12.73
C GLY A 16 -15.76 16.54 -14.11
N ILE A 17 -14.56 17.08 -14.29
CA ILE A 17 -14.11 17.61 -15.59
C ILE A 17 -14.03 16.48 -16.63
N ALA A 18 -13.46 15.33 -16.26
CA ALA A 18 -13.35 14.17 -17.15
C ALA A 18 -14.72 13.67 -17.61
N THR A 19 -15.70 13.63 -16.69
CA THR A 19 -17.09 13.28 -17.00
C THR A 19 -17.75 14.30 -17.93
N ALA A 20 -17.55 15.59 -17.66
CA ALA A 20 -18.10 16.66 -18.50
C ALA A 20 -17.53 16.65 -19.93
N LEU A 21 -16.27 16.21 -20.08
CA LEU A 21 -15.60 16.06 -21.38
C LEU A 21 -15.89 14.70 -22.07
N GLY A 22 -16.69 13.82 -21.43
CA GLY A 22 -16.99 12.49 -21.97
C GLY A 22 -15.83 11.51 -21.96
N LEU A 23 -14.79 11.77 -21.15
CA LEU A 23 -13.59 10.92 -21.04
C LEU A 23 -13.80 9.70 -20.13
N ASN A 24 -14.87 9.69 -19.34
CA ASN A 24 -15.27 8.55 -18.50
C ASN A 24 -16.78 8.51 -18.35
N GLU A 25 -17.29 7.32 -18.01
CA GLU A 25 -18.71 7.12 -17.73
C GLU A 25 -19.02 7.37 -16.27
N PHE A 26 -19.99 8.21 -15.98
CA PHE A 26 -20.49 8.43 -14.65
C PHE A 26 -21.51 7.36 -14.26
N LYS A 27 -21.16 6.50 -13.31
CA LYS A 27 -21.98 5.34 -12.88
C LYS A 27 -22.97 5.66 -11.78
N GLY A 28 -23.00 6.89 -11.31
CA GLY A 28 -23.86 7.34 -10.19
C GLY A 28 -23.07 7.64 -8.93
N VAL A 29 -23.76 8.18 -7.92
CA VAL A 29 -23.15 8.53 -6.63
C VAL A 29 -23.34 7.42 -5.62
N VAL A 30 -24.56 6.89 -5.51
CA VAL A 30 -24.94 5.90 -4.50
C VAL A 30 -25.49 4.67 -5.19
N GLY A 31 -25.14 3.50 -4.69
CA GLY A 31 -25.63 2.22 -5.19
C GLY A 31 -25.82 1.20 -4.07
N GLN A 32 -26.32 0.04 -4.45
CA GLN A 32 -26.43 -1.08 -3.54
C GLN A 32 -25.03 -1.64 -3.24
N VAL A 33 -24.82 -2.07 -2.00
CA VAL A 33 -23.59 -2.74 -1.60
C VAL A 33 -23.47 -4.05 -2.39
N PRO A 34 -22.35 -4.28 -3.10
CA PRO A 34 -22.13 -5.52 -3.83
C PRO A 34 -22.19 -6.74 -2.90
N SER A 35 -22.83 -7.82 -3.36
CA SER A 35 -22.87 -9.04 -2.60
C SER A 35 -21.49 -9.71 -2.54
N ILE A 36 -21.05 -10.10 -1.37
CA ILE A 36 -19.82 -10.91 -1.17
C ILE A 36 -20.08 -12.40 -1.26
N ALA A 37 -21.33 -12.82 -1.40
CA ALA A 37 -21.71 -14.24 -1.42
C ALA A 37 -20.94 -15.10 -2.45
N PRO A 38 -20.60 -14.60 -3.66
CA PRO A 38 -19.84 -15.39 -4.63
C PRO A 38 -18.39 -15.67 -4.24
N THR A 39 -17.81 -14.86 -3.36
CA THR A 39 -16.38 -14.93 -2.99
C THR A 39 -16.15 -15.35 -1.54
N PHE A 40 -17.19 -15.25 -0.70
CA PHE A 40 -17.08 -15.57 0.73
C PHE A 40 -16.74 -17.04 0.96
N MET A 41 -15.63 -17.29 1.64
CA MET A 41 -15.11 -18.63 1.98
C MET A 41 -14.90 -19.55 0.77
N GLN A 42 -14.63 -18.99 -0.42
CA GLN A 42 -14.34 -19.73 -1.65
C GLN A 42 -12.84 -20.01 -1.83
N MET A 43 -12.12 -20.19 -0.72
CA MET A 43 -10.69 -20.54 -0.76
C MET A 43 -10.52 -21.98 -1.27
N ASP A 44 -9.66 -22.14 -2.28
CA ASP A 44 -9.24 -23.44 -2.80
C ASP A 44 -7.88 -23.81 -2.21
N PHE A 45 -7.80 -24.98 -1.62
CA PHE A 45 -6.56 -25.53 -1.04
C PHE A 45 -6.01 -26.71 -1.87
N GLU A 46 -6.65 -27.06 -2.99
CA GLU A 46 -6.19 -28.13 -3.86
C GLU A 46 -4.86 -27.75 -4.52
N GLY A 47 -3.89 -28.61 -4.46
CA GLY A 47 -2.56 -28.36 -5.03
C GLY A 47 -1.66 -27.41 -4.24
N LEU A 48 -2.09 -26.92 -3.07
CA LEU A 48 -1.34 -25.97 -2.25
C LEU A 48 0.06 -26.46 -1.88
N PHE A 49 0.22 -27.75 -1.63
CA PHE A 49 1.49 -28.35 -1.20
C PHE A 49 2.35 -28.90 -2.35
N THR A 50 2.08 -28.51 -3.58
CA THR A 50 3.01 -28.79 -4.70
C THR A 50 4.25 -27.91 -4.59
N ALA A 51 5.42 -28.39 -5.06
CA ALA A 51 6.67 -27.65 -4.98
C ALA A 51 6.60 -26.30 -5.71
N SER A 52 5.90 -26.23 -6.84
CA SER A 52 5.68 -24.97 -7.56
C SER A 52 4.83 -23.99 -6.76
N MET A 53 3.74 -24.46 -6.14
CA MET A 53 2.86 -23.58 -5.36
C MET A 53 3.53 -23.09 -4.07
N LEU A 54 4.32 -23.94 -3.40
CA LEU A 54 5.11 -23.52 -2.24
C LEU A 54 6.10 -22.42 -2.61
N GLY A 55 6.72 -22.48 -3.80
CA GLY A 55 7.57 -21.41 -4.31
C GLY A 55 6.80 -20.10 -4.49
N VAL A 56 5.60 -20.15 -5.07
CA VAL A 56 4.73 -18.97 -5.25
C VAL A 56 4.34 -18.38 -3.89
N ILE A 57 3.90 -19.22 -2.95
CA ILE A 57 3.54 -18.79 -1.58
C ILE A 57 4.72 -18.11 -0.91
N PHE A 58 5.92 -18.68 -1.01
CA PHE A 58 7.12 -18.12 -0.43
C PHE A 58 7.43 -16.72 -1.00
N VAL A 59 7.33 -16.54 -2.32
CA VAL A 59 7.54 -15.25 -2.96
C VAL A 59 6.52 -14.22 -2.47
N PHE A 60 5.23 -14.57 -2.46
CA PHE A 60 4.20 -13.68 -1.95
C PHE A 60 4.41 -13.31 -0.48
N PHE A 61 4.77 -14.29 0.36
CA PHE A 61 5.08 -14.06 1.77
C PHE A 61 6.24 -13.07 1.95
N ILE A 62 7.32 -13.24 1.20
CA ILE A 62 8.50 -12.36 1.27
C ILE A 62 8.14 -10.94 0.82
N VAL A 63 7.43 -10.80 -0.30
CA VAL A 63 7.01 -9.49 -0.82
C VAL A 63 6.11 -8.79 0.19
N ASP A 64 5.08 -9.48 0.70
CA ASP A 64 4.15 -8.92 1.67
C ASP A 64 4.85 -8.51 2.98
N LEU A 65 5.77 -9.35 3.48
CA LEU A 65 6.55 -9.06 4.68
C LEU A 65 7.39 -7.78 4.53
N PHE A 66 8.07 -7.61 3.40
CA PHE A 66 8.91 -6.43 3.17
C PHE A 66 8.08 -5.19 2.88
N ASP A 67 7.00 -5.31 2.10
CA ASP A 67 6.09 -4.21 1.81
C ASP A 67 5.42 -3.69 3.09
N SER A 68 4.81 -4.58 3.86
CA SER A 68 4.17 -4.24 5.14
C SER A 68 5.17 -3.67 6.15
N THR A 69 6.35 -4.29 6.29
CA THR A 69 7.37 -3.80 7.23
C THR A 69 7.90 -2.44 6.80
N GLY A 70 8.21 -2.26 5.52
CA GLY A 70 8.70 -1.00 4.97
C GLY A 70 7.71 0.14 5.17
N THR A 71 6.45 -0.10 4.83
CA THR A 71 5.36 0.87 5.01
C THR A 71 5.14 1.21 6.48
N LEU A 72 5.05 0.22 7.37
CA LEU A 72 4.87 0.42 8.81
C LEU A 72 6.02 1.23 9.43
N VAL A 73 7.27 0.94 9.05
CA VAL A 73 8.44 1.67 9.56
C VAL A 73 8.44 3.10 9.00
N GLY A 74 8.21 3.27 7.71
CA GLY A 74 8.15 4.59 7.06
C GLY A 74 7.09 5.51 7.66
N GLU A 75 5.87 5.00 7.86
CA GLU A 75 4.77 5.74 8.47
C GLU A 75 5.02 6.03 9.96
N SER A 76 5.56 5.05 10.70
CA SER A 76 5.87 5.20 12.11
C SER A 76 6.97 6.24 12.34
N HIS A 77 7.94 6.32 11.44
CA HIS A 77 8.96 7.38 11.45
C HIS A 77 8.30 8.76 11.31
N ARG A 78 7.38 8.92 10.35
CA ARG A 78 6.63 10.17 10.15
C ARG A 78 5.71 10.51 11.32
N ALA A 79 5.14 9.50 11.96
CA ALA A 79 4.28 9.66 13.13
C ALA A 79 5.09 10.04 14.40
N GLY A 80 6.43 9.93 14.37
CA GLY A 80 7.27 10.12 15.54
C GLY A 80 7.09 8.99 16.57
N LEU A 81 6.76 7.78 16.11
CA LEU A 81 6.53 6.61 16.96
C LEU A 81 7.77 5.72 17.10
N LEU A 82 8.85 6.01 16.39
CA LEU A 82 10.11 5.29 16.54
C LEU A 82 10.80 5.66 17.85
N GLN A 83 11.35 4.64 18.52
CA GLN A 83 12.23 4.78 19.69
C GLN A 83 13.56 4.14 19.35
N ASP A 84 14.64 4.88 19.45
CA ASP A 84 16.01 4.44 19.10
C ASP A 84 16.08 3.78 17.70
N GLY A 85 15.39 4.38 16.72
CA GLY A 85 15.32 3.87 15.34
C GLY A 85 14.49 2.60 15.14
N LYS A 86 13.82 2.11 16.20
CA LYS A 86 13.01 0.88 16.15
C LYS A 86 11.53 1.19 16.41
N LEU A 87 10.65 0.41 15.80
CA LEU A 87 9.21 0.46 16.09
C LEU A 87 8.89 -0.47 17.28
N PRO A 88 8.59 0.07 18.48
CA PRO A 88 8.45 -0.74 19.70
C PRO A 88 7.33 -1.79 19.64
N ARG A 89 6.32 -1.54 18.78
CA ARG A 89 5.14 -2.41 18.64
C ARG A 89 5.07 -3.13 17.30
N LEU A 90 6.18 -3.29 16.59
CA LEU A 90 6.21 -3.91 15.25
C LEU A 90 5.52 -5.28 15.23
N LYS A 91 5.79 -6.14 16.24
CA LYS A 91 5.13 -7.46 16.33
C LYS A 91 3.61 -7.37 16.39
N LYS A 92 3.06 -6.39 17.11
CA LYS A 92 1.60 -6.20 17.19
C LYS A 92 1.02 -5.65 15.89
N ALA A 93 1.77 -4.78 15.23
CA ALA A 93 1.36 -4.24 13.93
C ALA A 93 1.35 -5.34 12.85
N LEU A 94 2.41 -6.15 12.75
CA LEU A 94 2.46 -7.28 11.82
C LEU A 94 1.41 -8.35 12.14
N PHE A 95 1.10 -8.59 13.43
CA PHE A 95 0.02 -9.51 13.79
C PHE A 95 -1.35 -8.99 13.36
N ALA A 96 -1.60 -7.69 13.50
CA ALA A 96 -2.83 -7.06 13.04
C ALA A 96 -2.96 -7.13 11.50
N ASP A 97 -1.86 -6.87 10.79
CA ASP A 97 -1.76 -6.97 9.34
C ASP A 97 -2.06 -8.41 8.87
N SER A 98 -1.35 -9.41 9.39
CA SER A 98 -1.59 -10.83 9.07
C SER A 98 -3.03 -11.26 9.36
N THR A 99 -3.63 -10.75 10.45
CA THR A 99 -5.04 -11.05 10.79
C THR A 99 -5.98 -10.44 9.74
N ALA A 100 -5.68 -9.23 9.27
CA ALA A 100 -6.45 -8.57 8.22
C ALA A 100 -6.34 -9.31 6.88
N ILE A 101 -5.15 -9.82 6.53
CA ILE A 101 -4.93 -10.65 5.33
C ILE A 101 -5.79 -11.92 5.37
N VAL A 102 -5.78 -12.65 6.51
CA VAL A 102 -6.60 -13.85 6.68
C VAL A 102 -8.09 -13.53 6.58
N ALA A 103 -8.53 -12.45 7.23
CA ALA A 103 -9.92 -12.00 7.14
C ALA A 103 -10.29 -11.60 5.70
N GLY A 104 -9.41 -10.89 5.00
CA GLY A 104 -9.59 -10.52 3.60
C GLY A 104 -9.70 -11.75 2.69
N ALA A 105 -8.84 -12.76 2.88
CA ALA A 105 -8.91 -14.01 2.13
C ALA A 105 -10.24 -14.73 2.35
N ALA A 106 -10.75 -14.77 3.60
CA ALA A 106 -12.06 -15.36 3.91
C ALA A 106 -13.22 -14.60 3.24
N LEU A 107 -13.09 -13.27 3.08
CA LEU A 107 -14.06 -12.44 2.35
C LEU A 107 -13.90 -12.54 0.83
N GLY A 108 -12.81 -13.13 0.35
CA GLY A 108 -12.49 -13.26 -1.08
C GLY A 108 -11.93 -11.98 -1.71
N THR A 109 -11.23 -11.15 -0.91
CA THR A 109 -10.48 -10.00 -1.40
C THR A 109 -9.02 -10.38 -1.67
N SER A 110 -8.30 -9.52 -2.39
CA SER A 110 -6.83 -9.59 -2.47
C SER A 110 -6.19 -9.35 -1.09
N SER A 111 -4.87 -9.59 -0.98
CA SER A 111 -4.10 -9.27 0.22
C SER A 111 -4.37 -7.84 0.69
N THR A 112 -4.61 -7.69 1.99
CA THR A 112 -4.78 -6.38 2.63
C THR A 112 -3.44 -5.97 3.22
N THR A 113 -2.89 -4.85 2.76
CA THR A 113 -1.61 -4.33 3.22
C THR A 113 -1.77 -2.92 3.81
N PRO A 114 -0.86 -2.46 4.66
CA PRO A 114 -0.84 -1.06 5.09
C PRO A 114 -0.67 -0.13 3.89
N TYR A 115 -1.52 0.89 3.78
CA TYR A 115 -1.46 1.86 2.69
C TYR A 115 -0.55 3.03 3.04
N ILE A 116 0.44 3.32 2.17
CA ILE A 116 1.32 4.50 2.31
C ILE A 116 0.55 5.83 2.30
N GLU A 117 -0.66 5.85 1.74
CA GLU A 117 -1.57 6.99 1.77
C GLU A 117 -1.96 7.39 3.20
N SER A 118 -1.87 6.48 4.17
CA SER A 118 -2.03 6.74 5.60
C SER A 118 -1.06 7.83 6.10
N ALA A 119 0.09 8.00 5.44
CA ALA A 119 1.04 9.07 5.73
C ALA A 119 0.40 10.46 5.66
N SER A 120 -0.60 10.66 4.80
CA SER A 120 -1.36 11.91 4.72
C SER A 120 -2.23 12.15 5.96
N GLY A 121 -2.84 11.10 6.49
CA GLY A 121 -3.60 11.13 7.74
C GLY A 121 -2.71 11.37 8.96
N VAL A 122 -1.54 10.74 8.99
CA VAL A 122 -0.52 10.96 10.01
C VAL A 122 -0.01 12.42 9.99
N ALA A 123 0.25 12.96 8.81
CA ALA A 123 0.65 14.36 8.64
C ALA A 123 -0.46 15.34 9.09
N ALA A 124 -1.73 14.95 8.98
CA ALA A 124 -2.86 15.72 9.49
C ALA A 124 -3.06 15.59 11.02
N GLY A 125 -2.29 14.74 11.71
CA GLY A 125 -2.31 14.55 13.16
C GLY A 125 -2.96 13.25 13.64
N GLY A 126 -3.37 12.37 12.74
CA GLY A 126 -3.95 11.06 13.07
C GLY A 126 -2.87 10.05 13.50
N ARG A 127 -2.71 9.85 14.82
CA ARG A 127 -1.62 9.02 15.39
C ARG A 127 -2.09 7.97 16.39
N THR A 128 -3.39 7.73 16.46
CA THR A 128 -3.99 6.82 17.44
C THR A 128 -4.82 5.74 16.77
N GLY A 129 -5.05 4.62 17.49
CA GLY A 129 -5.93 3.56 17.01
C GLY A 129 -7.37 4.04 16.72
N LEU A 130 -7.83 5.10 17.38
CA LEU A 130 -9.13 5.70 17.09
C LEU A 130 -9.21 6.22 15.65
N THR A 131 -8.13 6.79 15.12
CA THR A 131 -8.05 7.20 13.71
C THR A 131 -8.30 6.01 12.79
N ALA A 132 -7.67 4.86 13.06
CA ALA A 132 -7.87 3.65 12.27
C ALA A 132 -9.32 3.14 12.34
N VAL A 133 -9.96 3.17 13.52
CA VAL A 133 -11.38 2.81 13.66
C VAL A 133 -12.28 3.73 12.85
N VAL A 134 -12.04 5.04 12.89
CA VAL A 134 -12.82 6.00 12.08
C VAL A 134 -12.63 5.74 10.60
N VAL A 135 -11.40 5.48 10.15
CA VAL A 135 -11.11 5.13 8.75
C VAL A 135 -11.86 3.86 8.35
N ALA A 136 -11.85 2.80 9.18
CA ALA A 136 -12.59 1.57 8.92
C ALA A 136 -14.10 1.82 8.76
N LEU A 137 -14.70 2.62 9.63
CA LEU A 137 -16.12 3.00 9.54
C LEU A 137 -16.41 3.79 8.26
N LEU A 138 -15.51 4.69 7.86
CA LEU A 138 -15.64 5.42 6.61
C LEU A 138 -15.54 4.49 5.40
N PHE A 139 -14.64 3.51 5.40
CA PHE A 139 -14.58 2.50 4.33
C PHE A 139 -15.89 1.68 4.23
N ILE A 140 -16.48 1.28 5.36
CA ILE A 140 -17.79 0.62 5.36
C ILE A 140 -18.87 1.55 4.75
N GLY A 141 -18.86 2.83 5.11
CA GLY A 141 -19.74 3.83 4.49
C GLY A 141 -19.51 3.99 2.99
N CYS A 142 -18.25 3.91 2.54
CA CYS A 142 -17.88 4.00 1.13
C CYS A 142 -18.39 2.83 0.28
N LEU A 143 -18.81 1.71 0.86
CA LEU A 143 -19.44 0.62 0.09
C LEU A 143 -20.70 1.09 -0.64
N PHE A 144 -21.45 2.02 -0.05
CA PHE A 144 -22.62 2.63 -0.71
C PHE A 144 -22.23 3.61 -1.83
N LEU A 145 -20.99 4.11 -1.81
CA LEU A 145 -20.43 5.00 -2.82
C LEU A 145 -19.64 4.26 -3.90
N ALA A 146 -19.78 2.94 -4.00
CA ALA A 146 -19.09 2.12 -4.98
C ALA A 146 -19.27 2.62 -6.44
N PRO A 147 -20.47 3.08 -6.90
CA PRO A 147 -20.61 3.63 -8.25
C PRO A 147 -19.79 4.91 -8.46
N LEU A 148 -19.72 5.78 -7.44
CA LEU A 148 -18.89 6.98 -7.49
C LEU A 148 -17.40 6.62 -7.58
N ALA A 149 -16.93 5.69 -6.77
CA ALA A 149 -15.55 5.22 -6.80
C ALA A 149 -15.19 4.61 -8.16
N GLN A 150 -16.09 3.83 -8.77
CA GLN A 150 -15.92 3.28 -10.10
C GLN A 150 -15.94 4.33 -11.22
N SER A 151 -16.48 5.52 -10.95
CA SER A 151 -16.50 6.65 -11.89
C SER A 151 -15.19 7.46 -11.86
N VAL A 152 -14.27 7.19 -10.90
CA VAL A 152 -12.98 7.89 -10.80
C VAL A 152 -12.00 7.28 -11.79
N PRO A 153 -11.53 8.02 -12.81
CA PRO A 153 -10.57 7.50 -13.77
C PRO A 153 -9.15 7.45 -13.14
N GLY A 154 -8.33 6.47 -13.55
CA GLY A 154 -6.98 6.28 -13.01
C GLY A 154 -6.08 7.52 -13.11
N PHE A 155 -6.21 8.31 -14.16
CA PHE A 155 -5.44 9.56 -14.30
C PHE A 155 -5.84 10.64 -13.28
N ALA A 156 -7.01 10.55 -12.64
CA ALA A 156 -7.41 11.48 -11.58
C ALA A 156 -6.71 11.18 -10.25
N THR A 157 -6.31 9.92 -10.03
CA THR A 157 -5.61 9.49 -8.81
C THR A 157 -4.08 9.57 -8.92
N ALA A 158 -3.54 9.54 -10.15
CA ALA A 158 -2.10 9.55 -10.39
C ALA A 158 -1.35 10.72 -9.72
N PRO A 159 -1.84 11.99 -9.74
CA PRO A 159 -1.16 13.08 -9.04
C PRO A 159 -1.10 12.90 -7.52
N ALA A 160 -2.10 12.25 -6.93
CA ALA A 160 -2.10 11.95 -5.49
C ALA A 160 -0.99 10.92 -5.15
N LEU A 161 -0.84 9.89 -5.98
CA LEU A 161 0.25 8.90 -5.80
C LEU A 161 1.62 9.54 -5.97
N LEU A 162 1.80 10.44 -6.94
CA LEU A 162 3.05 11.20 -7.09
C LEU A 162 3.34 12.04 -5.85
N PHE A 163 2.34 12.72 -5.31
CA PHE A 163 2.51 13.53 -4.09
C PHE A 163 2.95 12.67 -2.90
N ILE A 164 2.32 11.49 -2.72
CA ILE A 164 2.68 10.54 -1.66
C ILE A 164 4.09 10.00 -1.89
N GLY A 165 4.45 9.66 -3.13
CA GLY A 165 5.81 9.25 -3.50
C GLY A 165 6.86 10.29 -3.10
N VAL A 166 6.61 11.58 -3.37
CA VAL A 166 7.48 12.67 -2.92
C VAL A 166 7.58 12.74 -1.40
N LEU A 167 6.49 12.48 -0.69
CA LEU A 167 6.54 12.42 0.77
C LEU A 167 7.40 11.25 1.28
N MET A 168 7.40 10.10 0.61
CA MET A 168 8.13 8.90 1.03
C MET A 168 9.60 8.89 0.62
N ILE A 169 9.97 9.62 -0.44
CA ILE A 169 11.34 9.66 -0.96
C ILE A 169 12.38 10.15 0.07
N GLN A 170 11.94 10.84 1.11
CA GLN A 170 12.81 11.28 2.20
C GLN A 170 13.51 10.11 2.92
N GLY A 171 12.95 8.90 2.86
CA GLY A 171 13.58 7.70 3.41
C GLY A 171 14.93 7.37 2.76
N ILE A 172 15.13 7.78 1.50
CA ILE A 172 16.39 7.57 0.76
C ILE A 172 17.58 8.28 1.42
N THR A 173 17.35 9.35 2.17
CA THR A 173 18.40 10.09 2.88
C THR A 173 19.02 9.33 4.05
N HIS A 174 18.39 8.24 4.50
CA HIS A 174 18.92 7.39 5.57
C HIS A 174 19.87 6.30 5.05
N ILE A 175 19.96 6.13 3.73
CA ILE A 175 20.91 5.22 3.11
C ILE A 175 22.28 5.87 3.11
N ASP A 176 23.32 5.16 3.53
CA ASP A 176 24.69 5.61 3.41
C ASP A 176 25.15 5.45 1.95
N TRP A 177 25.05 6.54 1.20
CA TRP A 177 25.44 6.57 -0.22
C TRP A 177 26.96 6.62 -0.44
N GLU A 178 27.74 6.88 0.61
CA GLU A 178 29.21 6.87 0.54
C GLU A 178 29.75 5.44 0.71
N ASP A 179 29.01 4.56 1.40
CA ASP A 179 29.31 3.14 1.47
C ASP A 179 28.78 2.40 0.24
N ILE A 180 29.67 2.03 -0.67
CA ILE A 180 29.34 1.29 -1.90
C ILE A 180 28.58 -0.02 -1.58
N THR A 181 28.86 -0.65 -0.45
CA THR A 181 28.20 -1.91 -0.06
C THR A 181 26.73 -1.74 0.30
N GLU A 182 26.32 -0.55 0.68
CA GLU A 182 24.93 -0.17 0.93
C GLU A 182 24.30 0.53 -0.29
N ALA A 183 25.06 1.43 -0.93
CA ALA A 183 24.58 2.26 -2.03
C ALA A 183 24.20 1.43 -3.28
N VAL A 184 25.02 0.46 -3.68
CA VAL A 184 24.76 -0.34 -4.88
C VAL A 184 23.51 -1.21 -4.73
N PRO A 185 23.30 -1.97 -3.66
CA PRO A 185 22.05 -2.72 -3.46
C PRO A 185 20.81 -1.83 -3.40
N ALA A 186 20.90 -0.69 -2.71
CA ALA A 186 19.80 0.27 -2.62
C ALA A 186 19.46 0.85 -4.00
N PHE A 187 20.46 1.26 -4.78
CA PHE A 187 20.28 1.76 -6.13
C PHE A 187 19.64 0.72 -7.05
N LEU A 188 20.14 -0.51 -7.04
CA LEU A 188 19.58 -1.60 -7.84
C LEU A 188 18.13 -1.88 -7.47
N THR A 189 17.79 -1.92 -6.18
CA THR A 189 16.42 -2.09 -5.73
C THR A 189 15.51 -0.99 -6.29
N ILE A 190 15.91 0.27 -6.13
CA ILE A 190 15.10 1.43 -6.56
C ILE A 190 14.91 1.43 -8.09
N VAL A 191 15.94 1.09 -8.85
CA VAL A 191 15.90 1.15 -10.32
C VAL A 191 15.15 -0.05 -10.89
N PHE A 192 15.39 -1.26 -10.39
CA PHE A 192 14.76 -2.46 -10.94
C PHE A 192 13.24 -2.50 -10.71
N MET A 193 12.73 -2.02 -9.59
CA MET A 193 11.28 -2.00 -9.33
C MET A 193 10.46 -1.39 -10.48
N PRO A 194 10.71 -0.14 -10.91
CA PRO A 194 9.95 0.46 -12.01
C PRO A 194 10.28 -0.16 -13.37
N PHE A 195 11.52 -0.60 -13.62
CA PHE A 195 11.91 -1.18 -14.90
C PHE A 195 11.30 -2.56 -15.16
N THR A 196 11.14 -3.37 -14.12
CA THR A 196 10.52 -4.70 -14.22
C THR A 196 9.01 -4.68 -13.95
N TYR A 197 8.46 -3.54 -13.51
CA TYR A 197 7.09 -3.43 -12.99
C TYR A 197 6.81 -4.44 -11.86
N SER A 198 7.83 -4.79 -11.08
CA SER A 198 7.78 -5.83 -10.05
C SER A 198 8.55 -5.41 -8.81
N ILE A 199 7.85 -5.30 -7.69
CA ILE A 199 8.46 -5.07 -6.37
C ILE A 199 9.38 -6.25 -6.01
N ALA A 200 8.93 -7.48 -6.31
CA ALA A 200 9.67 -8.70 -6.02
C ALA A 200 11.05 -8.73 -6.71
N ASP A 201 11.09 -8.37 -8.00
CA ASP A 201 12.35 -8.39 -8.77
C ASP A 201 13.31 -7.31 -8.26
N GLY A 202 12.80 -6.13 -7.92
CA GLY A 202 13.60 -5.08 -7.31
C GLY A 202 14.22 -5.51 -5.99
N ILE A 203 13.42 -6.07 -5.09
CA ILE A 203 13.88 -6.61 -3.80
C ILE A 203 14.90 -7.74 -4.01
N ALA A 204 14.63 -8.68 -4.92
CA ALA A 204 15.53 -9.78 -5.22
C ALA A 204 16.90 -9.28 -5.72
N MET A 205 16.91 -8.32 -6.66
CA MET A 205 18.15 -7.73 -7.16
C MET A 205 18.93 -7.00 -6.07
N GLY A 206 18.23 -6.29 -5.17
CA GLY A 206 18.83 -5.66 -4.00
C GLY A 206 19.52 -6.67 -3.09
N PHE A 207 18.81 -7.74 -2.71
CA PHE A 207 19.37 -8.77 -1.81
C PHE A 207 20.50 -9.56 -2.46
N ILE A 208 20.36 -9.94 -3.71
CA ILE A 208 21.42 -10.66 -4.45
C ILE A 208 22.69 -9.81 -4.50
N SER A 209 22.58 -8.54 -4.89
CA SER A 209 23.73 -7.63 -4.96
C SER A 209 24.33 -7.37 -3.57
N TYR A 210 23.50 -7.21 -2.54
CA TYR A 210 23.97 -7.06 -1.17
C TYR A 210 24.77 -8.28 -0.69
N ALA A 211 24.25 -9.48 -0.95
CA ALA A 211 24.95 -10.71 -0.61
C ALA A 211 26.29 -10.84 -1.36
N PHE A 212 26.33 -10.50 -2.66
CA PHE A 212 27.57 -10.58 -3.44
C PHE A 212 28.63 -9.56 -3.00
N ILE A 213 28.23 -8.38 -2.57
CA ILE A 213 29.18 -7.32 -2.20
C ILE A 213 29.70 -7.51 -0.76
N LYS A 214 28.91 -8.10 0.12
CA LYS A 214 29.29 -8.33 1.54
C LYS A 214 29.91 -9.71 1.81
N LEU A 215 30.01 -10.58 0.81
CA LEU A 215 30.77 -11.83 0.87
C LEU A 215 32.25 -11.57 0.60
#